data_1166c8920a40ef71e30faaef38b741e9
#
_entry.id   1166c8920a40ef71e30faaef38b741e9
#
_cell.length_a   1.000
_cell.length_b   1.000
_cell.length_c   1.000
_cell.angle_alpha   90.00
_cell.angle_beta   90.00
_cell.angle_gamma   90.00
#
_symmetry.space_group_name_H-M   'P 1'
#
loop_
_entity.id
_entity.type
_entity.pdbx_description
1 polymer ?
#
loop_
_entity_poly.entity_id
_entity_poly.type
_entity_poly.pdbx_seq_one_letter_code
_entity_poly.pdbx_strand_id
1 'polypeptide(L)'
;MEYGIVGLIVFALVGLLVKKRTKKRNHRNKKDYQNWNIELLNALEWKRFEGVIARYYELIGYRSEFTRMGADGGVDVVLYQQGVQTPAIIIQCKSWSNKVGVKAIRELYGVMAGEGIEYGVFATTSGYTQEAIDWADGKRLQLMNGDDFVTAFNQLPEDQKIQLLQFATSGEYTTPSCPGYDTKMIQRTAKKGKSAGSVFWGCTTYPRCKQAFKIHE
;
A
#
# COMPACT_ATOMS: atom_id res chain seq x y z
N MET A 1 -27.58 15.62 13.20
CA MET A 1 -26.25 16.07 13.67
C MET A 1 -25.50 14.92 14.37
N GLU A 2 -25.48 13.70 13.77
CA GLU A 2 -24.82 12.52 14.39
C GLU A 2 -23.73 11.87 13.53
N TYR A 3 -23.39 12.45 12.37
CA TYR A 3 -22.42 11.85 11.45
C TYR A 3 -20.93 12.22 11.73
N GLY A 4 -20.68 13.10 12.71
CA GLY A 4 -19.30 13.53 13.04
C GLY A 4 -18.51 12.56 13.93
N ILE A 5 -19.18 11.62 14.60
CA ILE A 5 -18.57 10.80 15.64
C ILE A 5 -17.87 9.55 15.07
N VAL A 6 -18.40 8.98 13.99
CA VAL A 6 -17.85 7.73 13.40
C VAL A 6 -16.49 7.97 12.74
N GLY A 7 -16.32 9.12 12.07
CA GLY A 7 -15.03 9.48 11.45
C GLY A 7 -13.92 9.73 12.46
N LEU A 8 -14.25 10.28 13.61
CA LEU A 8 -13.30 10.55 14.71
C LEU A 8 -12.83 9.28 15.44
N ILE A 9 -13.69 8.25 15.50
CA ILE A 9 -13.36 6.99 16.20
C ILE A 9 -12.29 6.19 15.45
N VAL A 10 -12.33 6.18 14.11
CA VAL A 10 -11.31 5.48 13.30
C VAL A 10 -9.93 6.14 13.44
N PHE A 11 -9.88 7.47 13.53
CA PHE A 11 -8.60 8.19 13.73
C PHE A 11 -8.08 8.09 15.18
N ALA A 12 -8.95 8.00 16.18
CA ALA A 12 -8.55 7.95 17.58
C ALA A 12 -8.02 6.57 18.03
N LEU A 13 -8.51 5.48 17.43
CA LEU A 13 -8.08 4.11 17.78
C LEU A 13 -6.68 3.76 17.27
N VAL A 14 -6.24 4.36 16.16
CA VAL A 14 -4.90 4.11 15.60
C VAL A 14 -3.81 4.95 16.29
N GLY A 15 -4.15 6.11 16.83
CA GLY A 15 -3.19 7.03 17.47
C GLY A 15 -2.68 6.62 18.87
N LEU A 16 -3.28 5.62 19.51
CA LEU A 16 -3.02 5.31 20.94
C LEU A 16 -2.00 4.19 21.18
N LEU A 17 -1.50 3.49 20.16
CA LEU A 17 -0.67 2.29 20.36
C LEU A 17 0.75 2.32 19.77
N VAL A 18 1.30 3.48 19.40
CA VAL A 18 2.69 3.54 18.93
C VAL A 18 3.68 3.68 20.09
N LYS A 19 4.12 2.57 20.68
CA LYS A 19 5.41 2.46 21.40
C LYS A 19 6.09 1.12 21.15
N LYS A 20 7.15 1.20 20.32
CA LYS A 20 8.40 0.40 20.27
C LYS A 20 8.34 -1.13 20.35
N ARG A 21 8.82 -1.82 19.30
CA ARG A 21 9.98 -2.73 19.41
C ARG A 21 10.51 -3.19 18.05
N THR A 22 11.81 -3.04 17.86
CA THR A 22 12.64 -3.56 16.77
C THR A 22 13.00 -5.02 16.99
N LYS A 23 13.02 -5.88 15.96
CA LYS A 23 14.15 -6.71 15.54
C LYS A 23 13.78 -8.06 14.88
N LYS A 24 14.34 -8.23 13.73
CA LYS A 24 15.13 -9.31 13.09
C LYS A 24 14.45 -10.13 11.99
N ARG A 25 15.05 -10.03 10.81
CA ARG A 25 14.84 -10.67 9.51
C ARG A 25 15.34 -12.12 9.51
N ASN A 26 14.59 -13.10 8.95
CA ASN A 26 15.17 -14.12 8.08
C ASN A 26 14.14 -15.03 7.37
N HIS A 27 14.39 -15.20 6.11
CA HIS A 27 14.23 -16.26 5.10
C HIS A 27 12.96 -17.10 4.94
N ARG A 28 12.56 -17.12 3.70
CA ARG A 28 11.48 -17.72 2.95
C ARG A 28 11.43 -19.25 3.02
N ASN A 29 10.24 -19.76 3.25
CA ASN A 29 9.63 -20.89 2.58
C ASN A 29 8.15 -20.53 2.45
N LYS A 30 7.43 -21.06 1.45
CA LYS A 30 5.98 -20.89 1.30
C LYS A 30 5.32 -21.22 2.65
N LYS A 31 5.33 -20.26 3.58
CA LYS A 31 4.73 -20.39 4.89
C LYS A 31 3.24 -20.21 4.72
N ASP A 32 2.51 -21.16 5.22
CA ASP A 32 1.10 -21.02 5.55
C ASP A 32 1.00 -19.87 6.57
N TYR A 33 0.76 -18.67 6.08
CA TYR A 33 0.60 -17.49 6.93
C TYR A 33 -0.74 -17.60 7.64
N GLN A 34 -0.73 -17.97 8.90
CA GLN A 34 -1.94 -18.01 9.73
C GLN A 34 -2.33 -16.63 10.28
N ASN A 35 -1.40 -15.68 10.27
CA ASN A 35 -1.61 -14.32 10.76
C ASN A 35 -0.83 -13.30 9.93
N TRP A 36 -1.30 -12.07 9.95
CA TRP A 36 -0.61 -10.94 9.37
C TRP A 36 0.70 -10.65 10.11
N ASN A 37 1.77 -10.46 9.35
CA ASN A 37 3.07 -10.04 9.84
C ASN A 37 3.79 -9.20 8.77
N ILE A 38 4.85 -8.52 9.18
CA ILE A 38 5.60 -7.63 8.29
C ILE A 38 6.30 -8.38 7.14
N GLU A 39 6.64 -9.65 7.32
CA GLU A 39 7.27 -10.47 6.27
C GLU A 39 6.28 -10.72 5.14
N LEU A 40 5.04 -11.08 5.47
CA LEU A 40 3.98 -11.25 4.47
C LEU A 40 3.71 -9.93 3.75
N LEU A 41 3.54 -8.83 4.49
CA LEU A 41 3.25 -7.54 3.89
C LEU A 41 4.35 -7.11 2.91
N ASN A 42 5.61 -7.30 3.27
CA ASN A 42 6.76 -7.00 2.41
C ASN A 42 6.93 -7.97 1.23
N ALA A 43 6.29 -9.15 1.28
CA ALA A 43 6.33 -10.12 0.19
C ALA A 43 5.26 -9.83 -0.88
N LEU A 44 4.26 -9.00 -0.58
CA LEU A 44 3.23 -8.63 -1.54
C LEU A 44 3.86 -7.81 -2.69
N GLU A 45 3.53 -8.17 -3.91
CA GLU A 45 3.81 -7.31 -5.04
C GLU A 45 2.97 -6.03 -4.94
N TRP A 46 3.43 -4.94 -5.56
CA TRP A 46 2.88 -3.60 -5.39
C TRP A 46 1.35 -3.51 -5.61
N LYS A 47 0.83 -4.14 -6.66
CA LYS A 47 -0.61 -4.13 -6.97
C LYS A 47 -1.43 -4.94 -5.95
N ARG A 48 -0.85 -6.03 -5.44
CA ARG A 48 -1.47 -6.81 -4.37
C ARG A 48 -1.53 -6.01 -3.06
N PHE A 49 -0.47 -5.25 -2.77
CA PHE A 49 -0.46 -4.35 -1.62
C PHE A 49 -1.57 -3.31 -1.70
N GLU A 50 -1.72 -2.61 -2.84
CA GLU A 50 -2.84 -1.67 -3.08
C GLU A 50 -4.20 -2.35 -2.88
N GLY A 51 -4.36 -3.56 -3.44
CA GLY A 51 -5.59 -4.35 -3.29
C GLY A 51 -5.91 -4.73 -1.84
N VAL A 52 -4.89 -5.08 -1.07
CA VAL A 52 -5.04 -5.41 0.37
C VAL A 52 -5.46 -4.16 1.16
N ILE A 53 -4.86 -3.01 0.87
CA ILE A 53 -5.25 -1.75 1.51
C ILE A 53 -6.70 -1.39 1.18
N ALA A 54 -7.09 -1.44 -0.09
CA ALA A 54 -8.47 -1.19 -0.51
C ALA A 54 -9.46 -2.14 0.20
N ARG A 55 -9.15 -3.45 0.20
CA ARG A 55 -9.99 -4.46 0.85
C ARG A 55 -10.11 -4.28 2.35
N TYR A 56 -9.04 -3.87 3.03
CA TYR A 56 -9.08 -3.52 4.45
C TYR A 56 -10.11 -2.42 4.72
N TYR A 57 -10.07 -1.34 3.94
CA TYR A 57 -11.02 -0.24 4.11
C TYR A 57 -12.46 -0.66 3.79
N GLU A 58 -12.67 -1.57 2.84
CA GLU A 58 -14.00 -2.14 2.57
C GLU A 58 -14.53 -2.93 3.78
N LEU A 59 -13.69 -3.73 4.41
CA LEU A 59 -14.05 -4.51 5.59
C LEU A 59 -14.45 -3.62 6.78
N ILE A 60 -13.90 -2.42 6.88
CA ILE A 60 -14.26 -1.46 7.92
C ILE A 60 -15.34 -0.45 7.47
N GLY A 61 -16.03 -0.71 6.35
CA GLY A 61 -17.26 -0.03 5.98
C GLY A 61 -17.16 1.06 4.92
N TYR A 62 -16.05 1.20 4.21
CA TYR A 62 -15.93 2.08 3.05
C TYR A 62 -16.26 1.32 1.76
N ARG A 63 -16.57 2.04 0.70
CA ARG A 63 -16.54 1.57 -0.68
C ARG A 63 -15.25 2.07 -1.32
N SER A 64 -14.50 1.20 -1.97
CA SER A 64 -13.24 1.56 -2.63
C SER A 64 -13.36 1.57 -4.16
N GLU A 65 -12.61 2.46 -4.80
CA GLU A 65 -12.41 2.48 -6.25
C GLU A 65 -10.91 2.69 -6.54
N PHE A 66 -10.38 1.91 -7.50
CA PHE A 66 -9.01 2.10 -7.97
C PHE A 66 -8.96 3.19 -9.02
N THR A 67 -7.96 4.05 -8.93
CA THR A 67 -7.70 5.06 -9.97
C THR A 67 -6.96 4.43 -11.16
N ARG A 68 -6.97 5.11 -12.30
CA ARG A 68 -6.16 4.71 -13.45
C ARG A 68 -4.72 5.17 -13.23
N MET A 69 -3.77 4.27 -13.46
CA MET A 69 -2.35 4.57 -13.32
C MET A 69 -1.94 5.84 -14.08
N GLY A 70 -1.32 6.78 -13.36
CA GLY A 70 -0.69 7.96 -13.93
C GLY A 70 -1.60 9.14 -14.27
N ALA A 71 -2.92 9.03 -14.10
CA ALA A 71 -3.86 10.11 -14.42
C ALA A 71 -4.09 11.08 -13.24
N ASP A 72 -3.93 10.62 -12.00
CA ASP A 72 -4.50 11.27 -10.82
C ASP A 72 -3.46 11.63 -9.75
N GLY A 73 -2.30 12.14 -10.16
CA GLY A 73 -1.28 12.63 -9.20
C GLY A 73 -0.69 11.58 -8.25
N GLY A 74 -0.78 10.29 -8.63
CA GLY A 74 -0.24 9.17 -7.86
C GLY A 74 -1.19 8.61 -6.80
N VAL A 75 -2.46 9.01 -6.80
CA VAL A 75 -3.52 8.36 -6.00
C VAL A 75 -3.76 6.95 -6.55
N ASP A 76 -3.84 5.96 -5.68
CA ASP A 76 -4.05 4.56 -6.06
C ASP A 76 -5.47 4.09 -5.74
N VAL A 77 -6.06 4.57 -4.63
CA VAL A 77 -7.40 4.19 -4.17
C VAL A 77 -8.18 5.43 -3.71
N VAL A 78 -9.44 5.49 -4.09
CA VAL A 78 -10.41 6.48 -3.60
C VAL A 78 -11.44 5.76 -2.74
N LEU A 79 -11.69 6.28 -1.55
CA LEU A 79 -12.68 5.72 -0.63
C LEU A 79 -13.90 6.64 -0.52
N TYR A 80 -15.05 6.00 -0.47
CA TYR A 80 -16.35 6.63 -0.31
C TYR A 80 -17.06 6.09 0.93
N GLN A 81 -17.79 6.93 1.62
CA GLN A 81 -18.73 6.45 2.64
C GLN A 81 -19.90 5.71 1.98
N GLN A 82 -20.48 4.74 2.67
CA GLN A 82 -21.63 4.00 2.15
C GLN A 82 -22.79 4.95 1.81
N GLY A 83 -23.31 4.82 0.57
CA GLY A 83 -24.40 5.66 0.07
C GLY A 83 -24.00 7.09 -0.35
N VAL A 84 -22.73 7.48 -0.21
CA VAL A 84 -22.22 8.80 -0.59
C VAL A 84 -21.40 8.69 -1.88
N GLN A 85 -21.61 9.61 -2.82
CA GLN A 85 -20.93 9.61 -4.12
C GLN A 85 -19.69 10.53 -4.15
N THR A 86 -19.54 11.42 -3.18
CA THR A 86 -18.34 12.26 -3.08
C THR A 86 -17.20 11.50 -2.41
N PRO A 87 -15.96 11.61 -2.92
CA PRO A 87 -14.78 11.03 -2.28
C PRO A 87 -14.62 11.49 -0.84
N ALA A 88 -14.39 10.55 0.07
CA ALA A 88 -14.13 10.86 1.47
C ALA A 88 -12.63 10.86 1.80
N ILE A 89 -11.89 9.92 1.24
CA ILE A 89 -10.46 9.72 1.50
C ILE A 89 -9.79 9.32 0.19
N ILE A 90 -8.58 9.82 -0.05
CA ILE A 90 -7.68 9.29 -1.08
C ILE A 90 -6.49 8.59 -0.43
N ILE A 91 -6.03 7.51 -1.08
CA ILE A 91 -4.90 6.73 -0.60
C ILE A 91 -3.85 6.65 -1.69
N GLN A 92 -2.61 6.94 -1.32
CA GLN A 92 -1.43 6.64 -2.13
C GLN A 92 -0.65 5.50 -1.48
N CYS A 93 -0.32 4.47 -2.26
CA CYS A 93 0.40 3.28 -1.82
C CYS A 93 1.83 3.26 -2.38
N LYS A 94 2.81 2.96 -1.56
CA LYS A 94 4.20 2.80 -2.01
C LYS A 94 4.84 1.58 -1.34
N SER A 95 4.99 0.51 -2.13
CA SER A 95 5.71 -0.69 -1.72
C SER A 95 7.21 -0.50 -1.97
N TRP A 96 7.85 0.36 -1.17
CA TRP A 96 9.27 0.70 -1.30
C TRP A 96 10.11 0.12 -0.17
N SER A 97 11.39 -0.15 -0.45
CA SER A 97 12.37 -0.54 0.55
C SER A 97 12.95 0.66 1.32
N ASN A 98 12.95 1.85 0.71
CA ASN A 98 13.46 3.07 1.32
C ASN A 98 12.35 3.85 2.00
N LYS A 99 12.71 4.60 3.05
CA LYS A 99 11.80 5.52 3.74
C LYS A 99 11.22 6.56 2.78
N VAL A 100 9.93 6.84 2.92
CA VAL A 100 9.22 7.87 2.17
C VAL A 100 9.59 9.24 2.72
N GLY A 101 10.05 10.12 1.84
CA GLY A 101 10.42 11.50 2.18
C GLY A 101 9.24 12.47 2.05
N VAL A 102 9.42 13.67 2.61
CA VAL A 102 8.40 14.73 2.67
C VAL A 102 7.85 15.15 1.32
N LYS A 103 8.63 15.04 0.24
CA LYS A 103 8.19 15.43 -1.10
C LYS A 103 6.96 14.65 -1.53
N ALA A 104 6.97 13.31 -1.40
CA ALA A 104 5.83 12.47 -1.77
C ALA A 104 4.58 12.77 -0.92
N ILE A 105 4.79 13.09 0.35
CA ILE A 105 3.70 13.46 1.26
C ILE A 105 3.05 14.79 0.85
N ARG A 106 3.86 15.78 0.45
CA ARG A 106 3.38 17.07 -0.06
C ARG A 106 2.64 16.93 -1.39
N GLU A 107 3.09 16.02 -2.26
CA GLU A 107 2.43 15.72 -3.54
C GLU A 107 1.00 15.20 -3.29
N LEU A 108 0.81 14.20 -2.43
CA LEU A 108 -0.52 13.71 -2.08
C LEU A 108 -1.39 14.79 -1.44
N TYR A 109 -0.83 15.58 -0.53
CA TYR A 109 -1.57 16.69 0.10
C TYR A 109 -2.00 17.76 -0.91
N GLY A 110 -1.18 17.99 -1.94
CA GLY A 110 -1.52 18.88 -3.05
C GLY A 110 -2.72 18.37 -3.85
N VAL A 111 -2.81 17.04 -4.10
CA VAL A 111 -3.97 16.41 -4.74
C VAL A 111 -5.21 16.55 -3.87
N MET A 112 -5.10 16.28 -2.57
CA MET A 112 -6.21 16.49 -1.62
C MET A 112 -6.79 17.90 -1.72
N ALA A 113 -5.91 18.91 -1.70
CA ALA A 113 -6.30 20.32 -1.78
C ALA A 113 -6.91 20.68 -3.14
N GLY A 114 -6.35 20.18 -4.24
CA GLY A 114 -6.85 20.41 -5.60
C GLY A 114 -8.22 19.80 -5.87
N GLU A 115 -8.48 18.63 -5.33
CA GLU A 115 -9.74 17.89 -5.49
C GLU A 115 -10.76 18.19 -4.37
N GLY A 116 -10.41 19.03 -3.40
CA GLY A 116 -11.28 19.35 -2.27
C GLY A 116 -11.55 18.16 -1.34
N ILE A 117 -10.64 17.19 -1.28
CA ILE A 117 -10.77 15.99 -0.44
C ILE A 117 -10.13 16.27 0.91
N GLU A 118 -10.91 16.05 1.97
CA GLU A 118 -10.53 16.46 3.31
C GLU A 118 -9.49 15.54 3.96
N TYR A 119 -9.52 14.24 3.65
CA TYR A 119 -8.68 13.24 4.28
C TYR A 119 -7.83 12.48 3.27
N GLY A 120 -6.60 12.19 3.64
CA GLY A 120 -5.69 11.36 2.86
C GLY A 120 -4.97 10.32 3.70
N VAL A 121 -4.55 9.25 3.06
CA VAL A 121 -3.70 8.22 3.66
C VAL A 121 -2.51 7.99 2.75
N PHE A 122 -1.32 8.10 3.28
CA PHE A 122 -0.13 7.60 2.60
C PHE A 122 0.23 6.24 3.19
N ALA A 123 0.22 5.20 2.37
CA ALA A 123 0.45 3.81 2.78
C ALA A 123 1.81 3.33 2.25
N THR A 124 2.67 2.81 3.11
CA THR A 124 3.95 2.25 2.69
C THR A 124 4.31 0.98 3.45
N THR A 125 5.03 0.07 2.80
CA THR A 125 5.61 -1.11 3.47
C THR A 125 6.89 -0.78 4.24
N SER A 126 7.53 0.36 3.98
CA SER A 126 8.78 0.77 4.62
C SER A 126 8.55 1.62 5.87
N GLY A 127 8.69 2.91 5.75
CA GLY A 127 8.51 3.89 6.82
C GLY A 127 8.71 5.29 6.27
N TYR A 128 8.79 6.29 7.15
CA TYR A 128 8.88 7.69 6.79
C TYR A 128 10.16 8.33 7.32
N THR A 129 10.64 9.36 6.63
CA THR A 129 11.68 10.24 7.21
C THR A 129 11.07 11.08 8.33
N GLN A 130 11.89 11.56 9.27
CA GLN A 130 11.41 12.42 10.34
C GLN A 130 10.77 13.69 9.78
N GLU A 131 11.37 14.29 8.76
CA GLU A 131 10.80 15.46 8.06
C GLU A 131 9.40 15.21 7.51
N ALA A 132 9.13 14.00 6.97
CA ALA A 132 7.81 13.63 6.46
C ALA A 132 6.78 13.53 7.60
N ILE A 133 7.18 12.96 8.73
CA ILE A 133 6.34 12.82 9.93
C ILE A 133 6.00 14.20 10.50
N ASP A 134 7.03 15.03 10.72
CA ASP A 134 6.87 16.38 11.28
C ASP A 134 5.99 17.26 10.38
N TRP A 135 6.16 17.12 9.06
CA TRP A 135 5.37 17.89 8.11
C TRP A 135 3.90 17.47 8.08
N ALA A 136 3.60 16.18 8.22
CA ALA A 136 2.23 15.65 8.22
C ALA A 136 1.49 15.92 9.53
N ASP A 137 2.21 16.22 10.61
CA ASP A 137 1.61 16.50 11.92
C ASP A 137 0.62 17.66 11.83
N GLY A 138 -0.51 17.53 12.50
CA GLY A 138 -1.60 18.50 12.50
C GLY A 138 -2.40 18.58 11.18
N LYS A 139 -2.10 17.77 10.16
CA LYS A 139 -2.84 17.70 8.91
C LYS A 139 -3.77 16.48 8.88
N ARG A 140 -4.82 16.57 8.07
CA ARG A 140 -5.74 15.43 7.85
C ARG A 140 -5.15 14.44 6.84
N LEU A 141 -3.88 14.12 7.02
CA LEU A 141 -3.10 13.21 6.21
C LEU A 141 -2.43 12.18 7.11
N GLN A 142 -2.94 10.96 7.08
CA GLN A 142 -2.44 9.86 7.88
C GLN A 142 -1.26 9.18 7.18
N LEU A 143 -0.17 8.98 7.89
CA LEU A 143 0.97 8.18 7.44
C LEU A 143 0.88 6.80 8.09
N MET A 144 0.72 5.76 7.27
CA MET A 144 0.64 4.38 7.73
C MET A 144 1.78 3.55 7.15
N ASN A 145 2.63 3.04 8.01
CA ASN A 145 3.71 2.13 7.63
C ASN A 145 3.28 0.65 7.76
N GLY A 146 4.18 -0.27 7.41
CA GLY A 146 3.88 -1.71 7.44
C GLY A 146 3.48 -2.23 8.82
N ASP A 147 4.10 -1.75 9.89
CA ASP A 147 3.77 -2.19 11.26
C ASP A 147 2.40 -1.67 11.70
N ASP A 148 2.02 -0.45 11.28
CA ASP A 148 0.70 0.12 11.53
C ASP A 148 -0.38 -0.73 10.85
N PHE A 149 -0.17 -1.14 9.58
CA PHE A 149 -1.11 -2.00 8.87
C PHE A 149 -1.20 -3.39 9.48
N VAL A 150 -0.07 -4.02 9.82
CA VAL A 150 -0.08 -5.34 10.49
C VAL A 150 -0.88 -5.26 11.79
N THR A 151 -0.71 -4.18 12.56
CA THR A 151 -1.48 -3.95 13.78
C THR A 151 -2.97 -3.82 13.49
N ALA A 152 -3.35 -2.97 12.51
CA ALA A 152 -4.72 -2.74 12.12
C ALA A 152 -5.40 -4.02 11.58
N PHE A 153 -4.70 -4.80 10.75
CA PHE A 153 -5.24 -6.05 10.21
C PHE A 153 -5.45 -7.11 11.30
N ASN A 154 -4.56 -7.21 12.27
CA ASN A 154 -4.71 -8.13 13.39
C ASN A 154 -5.81 -7.73 14.38
N GLN A 155 -6.31 -6.50 14.33
CA GLN A 155 -7.44 -6.02 15.11
C GLN A 155 -8.80 -6.27 14.45
N LEU A 156 -8.85 -6.69 13.18
CA LEU A 156 -10.09 -7.07 12.51
C LEU A 156 -10.75 -8.26 13.22
N PRO A 157 -12.09 -8.40 13.15
CA PRO A 157 -12.80 -9.64 13.47
C PRO A 157 -12.16 -10.83 12.76
N GLU A 158 -12.18 -12.00 13.38
CA GLU A 158 -11.43 -13.17 12.89
C GLU A 158 -11.83 -13.59 11.46
N ASP A 159 -13.12 -13.56 11.15
CA ASP A 159 -13.64 -13.84 9.81
C ASP A 159 -13.14 -12.84 8.75
N GLN A 160 -13.11 -11.56 9.08
CA GLN A 160 -12.58 -10.50 8.20
C GLN A 160 -11.07 -10.61 8.03
N LYS A 161 -10.36 -10.94 9.11
CA LYS A 161 -8.92 -11.20 9.07
C LYS A 161 -8.58 -12.35 8.14
N ILE A 162 -9.32 -13.46 8.23
CA ILE A 162 -9.18 -14.61 7.35
C ILE A 162 -9.48 -14.23 5.90
N GLN A 163 -10.56 -13.50 5.63
CA GLN A 163 -10.88 -13.02 4.27
C GLN A 163 -9.77 -12.16 3.68
N LEU A 164 -9.23 -11.22 4.45
CA LEU A 164 -8.16 -10.33 4.00
C LEU A 164 -6.87 -11.13 3.73
N LEU A 165 -6.53 -12.10 4.59
CA LEU A 165 -5.37 -12.95 4.44
C LEU A 165 -5.47 -13.85 3.19
N GLN A 166 -6.63 -14.48 2.97
CA GLN A 166 -6.91 -15.28 1.78
C GLN A 166 -6.80 -14.44 0.51
N PHE A 167 -7.36 -13.23 0.50
CA PHE A 167 -7.19 -12.30 -0.61
C PHE A 167 -5.72 -11.98 -0.86
N ALA A 168 -4.96 -11.67 0.18
CA ALA A 168 -3.56 -11.29 0.07
C ALA A 168 -2.68 -12.40 -0.51
N THR A 169 -2.94 -13.65 -0.12
CA THR A 169 -2.10 -14.82 -0.45
C THR A 169 -2.61 -15.64 -1.62
N SER A 170 -3.74 -15.27 -2.23
CA SER A 170 -4.29 -15.98 -3.39
C SER A 170 -3.42 -15.84 -4.64
N GLY A 171 -3.20 -16.91 -5.38
CA GLY A 171 -2.46 -16.93 -6.64
C GLY A 171 -1.00 -16.50 -6.50
N GLU A 172 -0.49 -15.76 -7.48
CA GLU A 172 0.90 -15.25 -7.51
C GLU A 172 1.01 -13.85 -6.89
N TYR A 173 0.91 -13.78 -5.58
CA TYR A 173 0.90 -12.54 -4.84
C TYR A 173 2.28 -11.87 -4.66
N THR A 174 3.37 -12.59 -4.98
CA THR A 174 4.75 -12.09 -4.87
C THR A 174 5.36 -11.70 -6.22
N THR A 175 4.78 -12.19 -7.34
CA THR A 175 5.26 -11.87 -8.68
C THR A 175 4.74 -10.51 -9.11
N PRO A 176 5.60 -9.54 -9.47
CA PRO A 176 5.16 -8.19 -9.83
C PRO A 176 4.22 -8.19 -11.04
N SER A 177 3.24 -7.33 -11.01
CA SER A 177 2.40 -6.99 -12.16
C SER A 177 3.05 -5.88 -12.98
N CYS A 178 2.94 -5.97 -14.31
CA CYS A 178 3.45 -4.92 -15.20
C CYS A 178 2.55 -3.67 -15.14
N PRO A 179 3.07 -2.49 -14.82
CA PRO A 179 2.26 -1.28 -14.73
C PRO A 179 1.54 -0.93 -16.04
N GLY A 180 2.16 -1.21 -17.17
CA GLY A 180 1.60 -0.82 -18.46
C GLY A 180 0.57 -1.82 -19.06
N TYR A 181 0.60 -3.08 -18.64
CA TYR A 181 -0.22 -4.14 -19.27
C TYR A 181 -0.98 -5.01 -18.25
N ASP A 182 -0.79 -4.76 -16.97
CA ASP A 182 -1.46 -5.49 -15.89
C ASP A 182 -1.27 -7.03 -15.93
N THR A 183 -0.19 -7.48 -16.56
CA THR A 183 0.18 -8.90 -16.67
C THR A 183 1.29 -9.23 -15.68
N LYS A 184 1.32 -10.45 -15.15
CA LYS A 184 2.45 -10.89 -14.32
C LYS A 184 3.75 -10.86 -15.12
N MET A 185 4.79 -10.31 -14.50
CA MET A 185 6.12 -10.23 -15.09
C MET A 185 6.84 -11.57 -14.98
N ILE A 186 7.86 -11.76 -15.82
CA ILE A 186 8.70 -12.97 -15.80
C ILE A 186 10.15 -12.59 -15.49
N GLN A 187 10.87 -13.49 -14.84
CA GLN A 187 12.29 -13.33 -14.62
C GLN A 187 13.05 -13.44 -15.93
N ARG A 188 13.98 -12.52 -16.15
CA ARG A 188 14.87 -12.46 -17.31
C ARG A 188 16.29 -12.20 -16.85
N THR A 189 17.27 -12.69 -17.62
CA THR A 189 18.69 -12.40 -17.39
C THR A 189 19.17 -11.36 -18.39
N ALA A 190 19.82 -10.31 -17.92
CA ALA A 190 20.41 -9.28 -18.76
C ALA A 190 21.58 -9.87 -19.57
N LYS A 191 21.51 -9.74 -20.91
CA LYS A 191 22.52 -10.33 -21.81
C LYS A 191 23.64 -9.37 -22.18
N LYS A 192 23.47 -8.06 -21.98
CA LYS A 192 24.43 -7.02 -22.42
C LYS A 192 24.52 -5.87 -21.41
N GLY A 193 25.57 -5.07 -21.50
CA GLY A 193 25.78 -3.87 -20.71
C GLY A 193 26.33 -4.15 -19.32
N LYS A 194 26.36 -3.11 -18.47
CA LYS A 194 26.92 -3.15 -17.11
C LYS A 194 26.22 -4.14 -16.17
N SER A 195 24.99 -4.52 -16.48
CA SER A 195 24.17 -5.46 -15.70
C SER A 195 24.12 -6.86 -16.30
N ALA A 196 24.99 -7.20 -17.26
CA ALA A 196 25.03 -8.53 -17.86
C ALA A 196 25.16 -9.62 -16.77
N GLY A 197 24.32 -10.67 -16.87
CA GLY A 197 24.24 -11.74 -15.88
C GLY A 197 23.24 -11.48 -14.73
N SER A 198 22.81 -10.25 -14.49
CA SER A 198 21.84 -9.97 -13.45
C SER A 198 20.42 -10.41 -13.84
N VAL A 199 19.66 -10.91 -12.87
CA VAL A 199 18.25 -11.31 -13.04
C VAL A 199 17.34 -10.14 -12.68
N PHE A 200 16.27 -9.96 -13.47
CA PHE A 200 15.29 -8.89 -13.26
C PHE A 200 13.90 -9.35 -13.70
N TRP A 201 12.88 -8.69 -13.22
CA TRP A 201 11.52 -8.86 -13.70
C TRP A 201 11.31 -8.07 -14.98
N GLY A 202 10.87 -8.71 -16.04
CA GLY A 202 10.57 -8.09 -17.33
C GLY A 202 9.14 -8.37 -17.76
N CYS A 203 8.52 -7.38 -18.43
CA CYS A 203 7.18 -7.56 -18.95
C CYS A 203 7.13 -8.69 -20.00
N THR A 204 6.06 -9.49 -19.97
CA THR A 204 5.82 -10.59 -20.92
C THR A 204 5.59 -10.09 -22.35
N THR A 205 5.10 -8.86 -22.50
CA THR A 205 4.81 -8.26 -23.82
C THR A 205 6.02 -7.56 -24.46
N TYR A 206 7.25 -7.73 -23.92
CA TYR A 206 8.46 -7.25 -24.59
C TYR A 206 8.56 -7.78 -26.04
N PRO A 207 8.94 -6.97 -27.02
CA PRO A 207 9.52 -5.63 -26.95
C PRO A 207 8.51 -4.46 -26.91
N ARG A 208 7.20 -4.72 -26.99
CA ARG A 208 6.18 -3.66 -26.96
C ARG A 208 6.22 -2.89 -25.63
N CYS A 209 6.40 -3.60 -24.54
CA CYS A 209 6.60 -3.03 -23.21
C CYS A 209 8.04 -3.25 -22.73
N LYS A 210 8.68 -2.18 -22.28
CA LYS A 210 10.07 -2.21 -21.77
C LYS A 210 10.15 -2.10 -20.25
N GLN A 211 9.03 -2.26 -19.54
CA GLN A 211 8.99 -2.21 -18.08
C GLN A 211 9.84 -3.33 -17.48
N ALA A 212 10.70 -2.95 -16.56
CA ALA A 212 11.60 -3.86 -15.85
C ALA A 212 11.75 -3.44 -14.39
N PHE A 213 11.74 -4.40 -13.47
CA PHE A 213 11.99 -4.18 -12.05
C PHE A 213 13.19 -4.98 -11.59
N LYS A 214 13.97 -4.41 -10.70
CA LYS A 214 15.05 -5.15 -10.04
C LYS A 214 14.44 -6.21 -9.10
N ILE A 215 15.09 -7.36 -9.02
CA ILE A 215 14.81 -8.31 -7.96
C ILE A 215 15.56 -7.81 -6.73
N HIS A 216 14.83 -7.46 -5.69
CA HIS A 216 15.44 -7.14 -4.39
C HIS A 216 15.67 -8.46 -3.65
N GLU A 217 16.92 -8.74 -3.36
CA GLU A 217 17.35 -9.87 -2.52
C GLU A 217 17.00 -9.64 -1.04
#